data_861819aa5c99f71684fe1d537d14f633
#
_entry.id   861819aa5c99f71684fe1d537d14f633
#
_cell.length_a   1.000
_cell.length_b   1.000
_cell.length_c   1.000
_cell.angle_alpha   90.00
_cell.angle_beta   90.00
_cell.angle_gamma   90.00
#
_symmetry.space_group_name_H-M   'P 1'
#
loop_
_entity.id
_entity.type
_entity.pdbx_description
1 polymer ?
#
loop_
_entity_poly.entity_id
_entity_poly.type
_entity_poly.pdbx_seq_one_letter_code
_entity_poly.pdbx_strand_id
1 'polypeptide(L)'
;MVRFHAFSFIFTGSQEPTPTQKQTSMKRIFTFFFALLSACTFSAYAAVVDGTCGDNLTWTLNTKDSILVIAGTGEMTNYIYSPAPWSDYKSYIKYVTLPDGLTSIGYYAFYDCESLTSITIPNSVTSIGHGAFEGCEGLTSITIPNSVTSIGVYAFFGCEGLTSITIPNSVTSIGDGAFQECSSLTSVTLGSGVTSIGSDAFRGCDNIQEVTAYMPTPPAATSCGINHTSCTLYVPAEYIGTYSNTLWWEDFKEIRAITTTAAPEVHVNPANPTQKLLRNGQVYILQDGKTYTVTGQKL
;
A
#
# COMPACT_ATOMS: atom_id res chain seq x y z
N MET A 1 49.08 -2.84 1.18
CA MET A 1 49.07 -4.08 0.38
C MET A 1 48.94 -5.25 1.34
N VAL A 2 47.74 -5.68 1.65
CA VAL A 2 47.44 -6.77 2.61
C VAL A 2 47.08 -8.01 1.80
N ARG A 3 47.92 -9.04 1.91
CA ARG A 3 47.70 -10.34 1.25
C ARG A 3 46.68 -11.14 2.05
N PHE A 4 45.54 -11.45 1.44
CA PHE A 4 44.55 -12.44 1.96
C PHE A 4 45.10 -13.85 1.71
N HIS A 5 45.32 -14.61 2.81
CA HIS A 5 45.55 -16.04 2.74
C HIS A 5 44.20 -16.76 2.70
N ALA A 6 43.94 -17.48 1.62
CA ALA A 6 42.80 -18.33 1.50
C ALA A 6 42.96 -19.56 2.42
N PHE A 7 42.08 -19.73 3.41
CA PHE A 7 41.99 -20.96 4.18
C PHE A 7 41.19 -21.98 3.37
N SER A 8 41.91 -23.02 2.91
CA SER A 8 41.29 -24.18 2.27
C SER A 8 40.89 -25.18 3.36
N PHE A 9 39.60 -25.43 3.53
CA PHE A 9 39.09 -26.51 4.36
C PHE A 9 39.08 -27.80 3.55
N ILE A 10 39.93 -28.75 3.92
CA ILE A 10 39.93 -30.10 3.36
C ILE A 10 38.85 -30.89 4.11
N PHE A 11 37.77 -31.24 3.42
CA PHE A 11 36.78 -32.24 3.90
C PHE A 11 37.25 -33.65 3.52
N THR A 12 37.63 -34.41 4.52
CA THR A 12 37.83 -35.86 4.38
C THR A 12 36.57 -36.58 4.86
N GLY A 13 35.72 -36.97 3.92
CA GLY A 13 34.52 -37.77 4.22
C GLY A 13 33.61 -37.89 3.00
N SER A 14 33.43 -39.07 2.52
CA SER A 14 32.80 -39.42 1.25
C SER A 14 31.27 -39.49 1.27
N GLN A 15 30.60 -38.43 1.77
CA GLN A 15 29.15 -38.26 1.53
C GLN A 15 28.83 -36.80 1.31
N GLU A 16 28.14 -36.48 0.22
CA GLU A 16 27.61 -35.14 -0.03
C GLU A 16 26.53 -34.78 1.01
N PRO A 17 26.57 -33.58 1.60
CA PRO A 17 25.58 -33.16 2.59
C PRO A 17 24.21 -33.01 1.93
N THR A 18 23.15 -33.47 2.61
CA THR A 18 21.76 -33.35 2.18
C THR A 18 21.36 -31.86 2.03
N PRO A 19 20.31 -31.52 1.24
CA PRO A 19 19.86 -30.16 1.05
C PRO A 19 19.59 -29.42 2.38
N THR A 20 19.09 -30.12 3.39
CA THR A 20 18.80 -29.58 4.73
C THR A 20 20.09 -29.24 5.49
N GLN A 21 21.17 -30.02 5.32
CA GLN A 21 22.47 -29.72 5.94
C GLN A 21 23.20 -28.57 5.25
N LYS A 22 23.02 -28.40 3.93
CA LYS A 22 23.53 -27.23 3.19
C LYS A 22 22.85 -25.96 3.66
N GLN A 23 21.53 -26.00 3.91
CA GLN A 23 20.76 -24.85 4.37
C GLN A 23 21.12 -24.45 5.82
N THR A 24 21.35 -25.42 6.70
CA THR A 24 21.78 -25.17 8.08
C THR A 24 23.24 -24.67 8.15
N SER A 25 24.10 -25.16 7.26
CA SER A 25 25.50 -24.71 7.17
C SER A 25 25.59 -23.28 6.62
N MET A 26 24.77 -22.92 5.61
CA MET A 26 24.73 -21.55 5.11
C MET A 26 24.17 -20.56 6.17
N LYS A 27 23.13 -20.94 6.92
CA LYS A 27 22.62 -20.13 8.04
C LYS A 27 23.71 -19.91 9.13
N ARG A 28 24.50 -20.92 9.46
CA ARG A 28 25.60 -20.81 10.43
C ARG A 28 26.78 -19.98 9.91
N ILE A 29 27.11 -20.06 8.63
CA ILE A 29 28.17 -19.25 8.02
C ILE A 29 27.77 -17.77 7.99
N PHE A 30 26.51 -17.44 7.68
CA PHE A 30 26.01 -16.05 7.75
C PHE A 30 26.03 -15.50 9.19
N THR A 31 25.65 -16.30 10.19
CA THR A 31 25.67 -15.89 11.61
C THR A 31 27.10 -15.71 12.14
N PHE A 32 28.08 -16.49 11.68
CA PHE A 32 29.47 -16.36 12.11
C PHE A 32 30.22 -15.18 11.47
N PHE A 33 29.86 -14.79 10.23
CA PHE A 33 30.50 -13.63 9.60
C PHE A 33 30.08 -12.29 10.24
N PHE A 34 28.87 -12.23 10.82
CA PHE A 34 28.40 -11.03 11.52
C PHE A 34 28.95 -10.90 12.96
N ALA A 35 29.31 -12.00 13.61
CA ALA A 35 29.81 -11.97 14.98
C ALA A 35 31.29 -11.54 15.12
N LEU A 36 32.07 -11.50 14.05
CA LEU A 36 33.50 -11.17 14.09
C LEU A 36 33.82 -9.71 13.76
N LEU A 37 32.82 -8.86 13.48
CA LEU A 37 33.03 -7.43 13.16
C LEU A 37 32.70 -6.45 14.32
N SER A 38 32.45 -6.94 15.53
CA SER A 38 32.01 -6.11 16.66
C SER A 38 33.12 -5.70 17.63
N ALA A 39 34.31 -5.40 17.15
CA ALA A 39 35.34 -4.78 18.02
C ALA A 39 36.22 -3.86 17.19
N CYS A 40 35.78 -2.65 16.88
CA CYS A 40 36.63 -1.46 16.75
C CYS A 40 35.81 -0.20 16.44
N THR A 41 35.93 0.79 17.31
CA THR A 41 35.67 2.24 17.17
C THR A 41 34.22 2.67 16.93
N PHE A 42 33.65 3.35 17.90
CA PHE A 42 32.46 4.20 17.84
C PHE A 42 32.63 5.32 16.81
N SER A 43 32.46 5.00 15.57
CA SER A 43 32.00 5.89 14.52
C SER A 43 30.52 5.56 14.33
N ALA A 44 29.66 6.55 14.20
CA ALA A 44 28.22 6.34 14.05
C ALA A 44 27.93 5.45 12.81
N TYR A 45 28.10 4.16 12.97
CA TYR A 45 27.76 3.17 11.94
C TYR A 45 26.24 3.08 11.90
N ALA A 46 25.68 3.26 10.72
CA ALA A 46 24.32 2.88 10.44
C ALA A 46 24.09 1.45 10.94
N ALA A 47 23.18 1.26 11.88
CA ALA A 47 22.81 -0.07 12.30
C ALA A 47 21.99 -0.69 11.16
N VAL A 48 22.49 -1.79 10.59
CA VAL A 48 21.69 -2.67 9.75
C VAL A 48 21.15 -3.76 10.68
N VAL A 49 19.85 -3.82 10.80
CA VAL A 49 19.13 -4.84 11.59
C VAL A 49 18.26 -5.66 10.67
N ASP A 50 18.10 -6.93 10.97
CA ASP A 50 17.38 -7.87 10.13
C ASP A 50 16.63 -8.94 10.94
N GLY A 51 15.79 -9.71 10.26
CA GLY A 51 15.04 -10.81 10.84
C GLY A 51 14.04 -11.42 9.88
N THR A 52 13.02 -12.11 10.44
CA THR A 52 11.93 -12.72 9.70
C THR A 52 10.61 -12.02 10.02
N CYS A 53 9.69 -11.98 9.04
CA CYS A 53 8.38 -11.33 9.17
C CYS A 53 7.25 -12.14 8.51
N GLY A 54 7.46 -13.41 8.31
CA GLY A 54 6.57 -14.42 7.73
C GLY A 54 7.36 -15.70 7.49
N ASP A 55 6.69 -16.78 7.06
CA ASP A 55 7.32 -18.10 6.88
C ASP A 55 8.48 -18.05 5.85
N ASN A 56 8.29 -17.30 4.77
CA ASN A 56 9.27 -17.12 3.71
C ASN A 56 9.61 -15.64 3.46
N LEU A 57 9.38 -14.79 4.46
CA LEU A 57 9.67 -13.37 4.40
C LEU A 57 10.78 -13.00 5.39
N THR A 58 11.69 -12.18 4.92
CA THR A 58 12.75 -11.56 5.73
C THR A 58 12.66 -10.05 5.62
N TRP A 59 13.21 -9.36 6.61
CA TRP A 59 13.32 -7.91 6.58
C TRP A 59 14.72 -7.46 6.91
N THR A 60 15.09 -6.31 6.39
CA THR A 60 16.36 -5.63 6.68
C THR A 60 16.09 -4.13 6.77
N LEU A 61 16.52 -3.49 7.83
CA LEU A 61 16.43 -2.05 8.02
C LEU A 61 17.82 -1.43 8.06
N ASN A 62 18.05 -0.45 7.20
CA ASN A 62 19.20 0.44 7.28
C ASN A 62 18.74 1.76 7.92
N THR A 63 19.12 1.99 9.18
CA THR A 63 18.68 3.17 9.94
C THR A 63 19.29 4.47 9.42
N LYS A 64 20.44 4.43 8.72
CA LYS A 64 21.05 5.61 8.11
C LYS A 64 20.28 6.07 6.88
N ASP A 65 19.89 5.12 6.03
CA ASP A 65 19.17 5.43 4.78
C ASP A 65 17.66 5.48 5.02
N SER A 66 17.19 5.08 6.22
CA SER A 66 15.79 5.06 6.64
C SER A 66 14.92 4.16 5.74
N ILE A 67 15.50 3.06 5.26
CA ILE A 67 14.85 2.13 4.34
C ILE A 67 14.66 0.78 5.01
N LEU A 68 13.40 0.34 5.12
CA LEU A 68 13.03 -1.02 5.47
C LEU A 68 12.78 -1.82 4.18
N VAL A 69 13.52 -2.89 4.00
CA VAL A 69 13.35 -3.80 2.87
C VAL A 69 12.75 -5.11 3.36
N ILE A 70 11.62 -5.50 2.80
CA ILE A 70 11.03 -6.83 2.96
C ILE A 70 11.40 -7.63 1.71
N ALA A 71 11.80 -8.88 1.88
CA ALA A 71 12.19 -9.77 0.79
C ALA A 71 11.59 -11.18 0.99
N GLY A 72 11.34 -11.88 -0.12
CA GLY A 72 10.75 -13.22 -0.11
C GLY A 72 9.36 -13.28 -0.72
N THR A 73 8.54 -14.22 -0.28
CA THR A 73 7.20 -14.48 -0.83
C THR A 73 6.22 -14.93 0.24
N GLY A 74 4.92 -14.74 -0.01
CA GLY A 74 3.85 -15.21 0.86
C GLY A 74 3.25 -14.11 1.74
N GLU A 75 2.65 -14.52 2.84
CA GLU A 75 1.93 -13.62 3.75
C GLU A 75 2.86 -13.02 4.80
N MET A 76 2.66 -11.75 5.12
CA MET A 76 3.30 -11.13 6.28
C MET A 76 2.60 -11.57 7.56
N THR A 77 3.38 -11.77 8.63
CA THR A 77 2.86 -12.12 9.95
C THR A 77 1.88 -11.06 10.47
N ASN A 78 0.82 -11.52 11.17
CA ASN A 78 -0.10 -10.65 11.90
C ASN A 78 0.43 -10.39 13.31
N TYR A 79 0.64 -9.12 13.65
CA TYR A 79 1.26 -8.69 14.92
C TYR A 79 0.23 -8.28 15.97
N ILE A 80 -0.72 -9.21 16.31
CA ILE A 80 -1.81 -8.94 17.24
C ILE A 80 -1.34 -8.94 18.70
N TYR A 81 -0.43 -9.85 19.05
CA TYR A 81 0.01 -10.08 20.45
C TYR A 81 1.47 -9.71 20.70
N SER A 82 2.17 -9.31 19.66
CA SER A 82 3.56 -8.87 19.73
C SER A 82 3.79 -7.77 18.70
N PRO A 83 4.63 -6.78 18.99
CA PRO A 83 4.95 -5.74 18.01
C PRO A 83 5.65 -6.33 16.78
N ALA A 84 5.56 -5.63 15.66
CA ALA A 84 6.33 -5.96 14.46
C ALA A 84 7.83 -5.96 14.79
N PRO A 85 8.65 -6.81 14.18
CA PRO A 85 10.05 -6.98 14.57
C PRO A 85 10.92 -5.74 14.36
N TRP A 86 10.43 -4.74 13.65
CA TRP A 86 11.06 -3.42 13.46
C TRP A 86 10.44 -2.32 14.31
N SER A 87 9.54 -2.63 15.25
CA SER A 87 8.80 -1.63 16.05
C SER A 87 9.72 -0.72 16.88
N ASP A 88 10.85 -1.23 17.39
CA ASP A 88 11.84 -0.42 18.12
C ASP A 88 12.54 0.62 17.23
N TYR A 89 12.39 0.47 15.92
CA TYR A 89 13.01 1.32 14.90
C TYR A 89 11.99 2.11 14.06
N LYS A 90 10.70 2.10 14.42
CA LYS A 90 9.61 2.68 13.63
C LYS A 90 9.84 4.15 13.24
N SER A 91 10.45 4.96 14.11
CA SER A 91 10.79 6.36 13.84
C SER A 91 11.88 6.55 12.78
N TYR A 92 12.65 5.50 12.47
CA TYR A 92 13.65 5.53 11.39
C TYR A 92 13.09 5.09 10.04
N ILE A 93 11.89 4.48 9.99
CA ILE A 93 11.30 3.92 8.76
C ILE A 93 10.65 5.05 7.97
N LYS A 94 11.35 5.53 6.95
CA LYS A 94 10.84 6.56 6.04
C LYS A 94 10.39 5.98 4.70
N TYR A 95 11.03 4.93 4.26
CA TYR A 95 10.72 4.24 3.01
C TYR A 95 10.62 2.74 3.25
N VAL A 96 9.68 2.09 2.59
CA VAL A 96 9.49 0.65 2.63
C VAL A 96 9.51 0.08 1.22
N THR A 97 10.29 -0.98 1.03
CA THR A 97 10.29 -1.77 -0.21
C THR A 97 9.65 -3.11 0.08
N LEU A 98 8.61 -3.44 -0.67
CA LEU A 98 7.88 -4.70 -0.59
C LEU A 98 8.18 -5.57 -1.82
N PRO A 99 8.31 -6.91 -1.67
CA PRO A 99 8.61 -7.80 -2.80
C PRO A 99 7.35 -8.11 -3.63
N ASP A 100 7.52 -8.34 -4.92
CA ASP A 100 6.43 -8.71 -5.84
C ASP A 100 5.74 -10.05 -5.47
N GLY A 101 6.35 -10.85 -4.61
CA GLY A 101 5.78 -12.10 -4.11
C GLY A 101 4.98 -11.97 -2.81
N LEU A 102 4.83 -10.77 -2.25
CA LEU A 102 4.05 -10.53 -1.04
C LEU A 102 2.55 -10.65 -1.34
N THR A 103 1.82 -11.45 -0.55
CA THR A 103 0.39 -11.70 -0.79
C THR A 103 -0.55 -10.97 0.17
N SER A 104 -0.07 -10.60 1.35
CA SER A 104 -0.84 -9.79 2.31
C SER A 104 0.07 -8.89 3.14
N ILE A 105 -0.45 -7.72 3.54
CA ILE A 105 0.16 -6.88 4.57
C ILE A 105 -0.47 -7.28 5.90
N GLY A 106 0.35 -7.71 6.86
CA GLY A 106 -0.10 -8.24 8.15
C GLY A 106 -0.73 -7.19 9.05
N TYR A 107 -1.46 -7.64 10.07
CA TYR A 107 -2.05 -6.78 11.09
C TYR A 107 -0.94 -6.01 11.82
N TYR A 108 -1.13 -4.69 11.99
CA TYR A 108 -0.22 -3.78 12.69
C TYR A 108 1.22 -3.78 12.16
N ALA A 109 1.42 -4.18 10.89
CA ALA A 109 2.75 -4.32 10.31
C ALA A 109 3.56 -3.02 10.32
N PHE A 110 2.92 -1.89 10.06
CA PHE A 110 3.55 -0.56 10.06
C PHE A 110 2.93 0.37 11.09
N TYR A 111 2.44 -0.20 12.22
CA TYR A 111 1.84 0.54 13.31
C TYR A 111 2.77 1.64 13.84
N ASP A 112 2.27 2.88 13.95
CA ASP A 112 3.00 4.09 14.37
C ASP A 112 4.32 4.32 13.61
N CYS A 113 4.41 3.94 12.35
CA CYS A 113 5.52 4.35 11.49
C CYS A 113 5.33 5.80 11.06
N GLU A 114 5.38 6.75 12.01
CA GLU A 114 5.08 8.18 11.84
C GLU A 114 5.94 8.85 10.75
N SER A 115 7.17 8.37 10.55
CA SER A 115 8.10 8.90 9.54
C SER A 115 7.88 8.34 8.14
N LEU A 116 7.02 7.33 7.96
CA LEU A 116 6.77 6.70 6.66
C LEU A 116 6.06 7.68 5.72
N THR A 117 6.72 8.07 4.63
CA THR A 117 6.20 9.06 3.68
C THR A 117 5.53 8.46 2.46
N SER A 118 6.00 7.29 2.04
CA SER A 118 5.44 6.58 0.89
C SER A 118 5.77 5.09 0.93
N ILE A 119 4.86 4.30 0.39
CA ILE A 119 5.03 2.86 0.20
C ILE A 119 4.33 2.45 -1.10
N THR A 120 4.96 1.57 -1.87
CA THR A 120 4.34 0.96 -3.04
C THR A 120 3.88 -0.44 -2.69
N ILE A 121 2.57 -0.68 -2.74
CA ILE A 121 1.98 -2.00 -2.51
C ILE A 121 2.02 -2.77 -3.84
N PRO A 122 2.68 -3.95 -3.90
CA PRO A 122 2.76 -4.73 -5.13
C PRO A 122 1.41 -5.35 -5.53
N ASN A 123 1.27 -5.62 -6.84
CA ASN A 123 0.04 -6.20 -7.41
C ASN A 123 -0.25 -7.65 -7.00
N SER A 124 0.62 -8.28 -6.23
CA SER A 124 0.40 -9.59 -5.62
C SER A 124 -0.38 -9.53 -4.30
N VAL A 125 -0.45 -8.34 -3.67
CA VAL A 125 -1.16 -8.16 -2.39
C VAL A 125 -2.66 -8.18 -2.61
N THR A 126 -3.34 -9.07 -1.89
CA THR A 126 -4.79 -9.26 -1.98
C THR A 126 -5.55 -8.68 -0.78
N SER A 127 -4.86 -8.42 0.33
CA SER A 127 -5.47 -7.86 1.55
C SER A 127 -4.53 -6.93 2.31
N ILE A 128 -5.11 -5.89 2.91
CA ILE A 128 -4.45 -4.99 3.87
C ILE A 128 -5.07 -5.27 5.23
N GLY A 129 -4.23 -5.67 6.19
CA GLY A 129 -4.65 -6.13 7.51
C GLY A 129 -5.18 -5.05 8.45
N HIS A 130 -5.69 -5.47 9.60
CA HIS A 130 -6.12 -4.56 10.67
C HIS A 130 -4.97 -3.69 11.14
N GLY A 131 -5.19 -2.37 11.28
CA GLY A 131 -4.20 -1.42 11.76
C GLY A 131 -2.87 -1.44 10.99
N ALA A 132 -2.85 -1.97 9.75
CA ALA A 132 -1.61 -2.19 9.02
C ALA A 132 -0.74 -0.94 8.89
N PHE A 133 -1.36 0.24 8.75
CA PHE A 133 -0.73 1.56 8.66
C PHE A 133 -1.27 2.54 9.70
N GLU A 134 -1.84 2.03 10.80
CA GLU A 134 -2.35 2.86 11.88
C GLU A 134 -1.23 3.75 12.45
N GLY A 135 -1.50 5.07 12.58
CA GLY A 135 -0.53 6.05 13.06
C GLY A 135 0.60 6.39 12.08
N CYS A 136 0.48 6.05 10.79
CA CYS A 136 1.44 6.50 9.76
C CYS A 136 1.19 7.97 9.39
N GLU A 137 1.41 8.90 10.31
CA GLU A 137 1.09 10.32 10.18
C GLU A 137 1.79 10.99 8.97
N GLY A 138 3.02 10.54 8.66
CA GLY A 138 3.81 11.06 7.53
C GLY A 138 3.38 10.58 6.15
N LEU A 139 2.43 9.62 6.07
CA LEU A 139 2.02 9.01 4.81
C LEU A 139 1.12 9.98 4.01
N THR A 140 1.68 10.61 2.99
CA THR A 140 0.97 11.64 2.19
C THR A 140 0.17 11.07 1.03
N SER A 141 0.54 9.90 0.55
CA SER A 141 -0.13 9.21 -0.56
C SER A 141 0.10 7.71 -0.50
N ILE A 142 -0.89 6.94 -0.92
CA ILE A 142 -0.78 5.50 -1.10
C ILE A 142 -1.62 5.06 -2.29
N THR A 143 -1.08 4.13 -3.07
CA THR A 143 -1.83 3.49 -4.16
C THR A 143 -2.21 2.09 -3.73
N ILE A 144 -3.51 1.81 -3.66
CA ILE A 144 -4.05 0.47 -3.42
C ILE A 144 -4.20 -0.24 -4.76
N PRO A 145 -3.51 -1.37 -4.99
CA PRO A 145 -3.57 -2.05 -6.28
C PRO A 145 -4.90 -2.78 -6.49
N ASN A 146 -5.24 -3.03 -7.77
CA ASN A 146 -6.47 -3.73 -8.17
C ASN A 146 -6.51 -5.22 -7.76
N SER A 147 -5.50 -5.73 -7.11
CA SER A 147 -5.48 -7.06 -6.50
C SER A 147 -6.11 -7.10 -5.10
N VAL A 148 -6.15 -5.95 -4.41
CA VAL A 148 -6.69 -5.85 -3.05
C VAL A 148 -8.21 -5.97 -3.08
N THR A 149 -8.74 -6.90 -2.28
CA THR A 149 -10.19 -7.18 -2.18
C THR A 149 -10.81 -6.67 -0.88
N SER A 150 -10.00 -6.42 0.15
CA SER A 150 -10.49 -5.91 1.44
C SER A 150 -9.47 -5.00 2.12
N ILE A 151 -9.98 -4.00 2.84
CA ILE A 151 -9.22 -3.10 3.71
C ILE A 151 -9.67 -3.36 5.14
N GLY A 152 -8.72 -3.67 6.03
CA GLY A 152 -8.99 -4.07 7.41
C GLY A 152 -9.50 -2.93 8.29
N VAL A 153 -10.00 -3.29 9.46
CA VAL A 153 -10.40 -2.35 10.52
C VAL A 153 -9.19 -1.51 10.92
N TYR A 154 -9.34 -0.19 11.05
CA TYR A 154 -8.27 0.77 11.39
C TYR A 154 -7.05 0.72 10.48
N ALA A 155 -7.13 0.17 9.27
CA ALA A 155 -5.96 -0.06 8.41
C ALA A 155 -5.13 1.20 8.15
N PHE A 156 -5.75 2.38 8.10
CA PHE A 156 -5.13 3.70 7.90
C PHE A 156 -5.57 4.72 8.97
N PHE A 157 -5.96 4.24 10.16
CA PHE A 157 -6.33 5.13 11.25
C PHE A 157 -5.20 6.11 11.58
N GLY A 158 -5.51 7.40 11.70
CA GLY A 158 -4.51 8.43 12.05
C GLY A 158 -3.44 8.66 10.97
N CYS A 159 -3.67 8.28 9.71
CA CYS A 159 -2.81 8.70 8.60
C CYS A 159 -3.06 10.18 8.28
N GLU A 160 -2.67 11.07 9.20
CA GLU A 160 -3.01 12.49 9.16
C GLU A 160 -2.49 13.21 7.92
N GLY A 161 -1.37 12.74 7.34
CA GLY A 161 -0.77 13.31 6.13
C GLY A 161 -1.49 12.94 4.83
N LEU A 162 -2.40 11.95 4.84
CA LEU A 162 -3.04 11.43 3.64
C LEU A 162 -4.04 12.43 3.06
N THR A 163 -3.78 12.93 1.85
CA THR A 163 -4.60 14.00 1.23
C THR A 163 -5.72 13.49 0.33
N SER A 164 -5.55 12.31 -0.26
CA SER A 164 -6.56 11.67 -1.11
C SER A 164 -6.44 10.16 -1.07
N ILE A 165 -7.54 9.46 -1.28
CA ILE A 165 -7.54 8.00 -1.41
C ILE A 165 -8.44 7.54 -2.55
N THR A 166 -7.93 6.58 -3.33
CA THR A 166 -8.70 5.86 -4.34
C THR A 166 -8.82 4.40 -3.95
N ILE A 167 -10.02 3.96 -3.69
CA ILE A 167 -10.37 2.57 -3.43
C ILE A 167 -10.67 1.91 -4.78
N PRO A 168 -9.90 0.88 -5.18
CA PRO A 168 -10.07 0.25 -6.49
C PRO A 168 -11.37 -0.56 -6.60
N ASN A 169 -11.75 -0.88 -7.83
CA ASN A 169 -12.98 -1.63 -8.11
C ASN A 169 -12.97 -3.07 -7.56
N SER A 170 -11.82 -3.60 -7.21
CA SER A 170 -11.65 -4.93 -6.63
C SER A 170 -12.02 -5.01 -5.15
N VAL A 171 -11.95 -3.88 -4.44
CA VAL A 171 -12.28 -3.83 -3.00
C VAL A 171 -13.77 -3.95 -2.82
N THR A 172 -14.17 -4.93 -2.02
CA THR A 172 -15.60 -5.18 -1.69
C THR A 172 -15.97 -4.66 -0.31
N SER A 173 -15.01 -4.57 0.61
CA SER A 173 -15.26 -4.13 1.98
C SER A 173 -14.18 -3.18 2.51
N ILE A 174 -14.63 -2.14 3.18
CA ILE A 174 -13.81 -1.20 3.95
C ILE A 174 -14.18 -1.41 5.42
N GLY A 175 -13.18 -1.70 6.27
CA GLY A 175 -13.38 -2.01 7.68
C GLY A 175 -13.78 -0.81 8.53
N ASP A 176 -14.22 -1.08 9.77
CA ASP A 176 -14.53 -0.05 10.76
C ASP A 176 -13.32 0.82 11.01
N GLY A 177 -13.52 2.14 11.08
CA GLY A 177 -12.45 3.12 11.31
C GLY A 177 -11.28 3.08 10.32
N ALA A 178 -11.43 2.46 9.14
CA ALA A 178 -10.30 2.19 8.24
C ALA A 178 -9.50 3.44 7.85
N PHE A 179 -10.12 4.61 7.75
CA PHE A 179 -9.51 5.92 7.47
C PHE A 179 -9.86 6.95 8.56
N GLN A 180 -10.26 6.50 9.75
CA GLN A 180 -10.61 7.40 10.84
C GLN A 180 -9.41 8.29 11.19
N GLU A 181 -9.66 9.58 11.51
CA GLU A 181 -8.66 10.60 11.83
C GLU A 181 -7.62 10.86 10.71
N CYS A 182 -7.97 10.59 9.43
CA CYS A 182 -7.17 11.08 8.30
C CYS A 182 -7.49 12.56 8.06
N SER A 183 -6.99 13.43 8.93
CA SER A 183 -7.41 14.84 9.02
C SER A 183 -7.08 15.68 7.79
N SER A 184 -6.08 15.33 6.99
CA SER A 184 -5.75 16.02 5.74
C SER A 184 -6.53 15.52 4.52
N LEU A 185 -7.38 14.50 4.67
CA LEU A 185 -8.08 13.90 3.54
C LEU A 185 -9.12 14.85 2.96
N THR A 186 -8.96 15.23 1.69
CA THR A 186 -9.85 16.16 0.98
C THR A 186 -10.74 15.49 -0.05
N SER A 187 -10.33 14.34 -0.58
CA SER A 187 -11.08 13.61 -1.60
C SER A 187 -11.01 12.10 -1.43
N VAL A 188 -12.14 11.45 -1.66
CA VAL A 188 -12.29 9.99 -1.60
C VAL A 188 -12.92 9.50 -2.89
N THR A 189 -12.30 8.49 -3.52
CA THR A 189 -12.88 7.78 -4.66
C THR A 189 -13.20 6.35 -4.25
N LEU A 190 -14.46 5.95 -4.40
CA LEU A 190 -14.96 4.61 -4.10
C LEU A 190 -15.21 3.85 -5.41
N GLY A 191 -14.47 2.76 -5.61
CA GLY A 191 -14.61 1.88 -6.78
C GLY A 191 -15.94 1.14 -6.81
N SER A 192 -16.32 0.68 -7.98
CA SER A 192 -17.62 0.05 -8.24
C SER A 192 -17.88 -1.27 -7.49
N GLY A 193 -16.84 -1.90 -6.96
CA GLY A 193 -16.94 -3.16 -6.19
C GLY A 193 -17.32 -3.00 -4.73
N VAL A 194 -17.29 -1.79 -4.18
CA VAL A 194 -17.53 -1.55 -2.74
C VAL A 194 -18.99 -1.87 -2.40
N THR A 195 -19.20 -2.87 -1.55
CA THR A 195 -20.53 -3.30 -1.08
C THR A 195 -20.76 -3.02 0.41
N SER A 196 -19.68 -2.75 1.17
CA SER A 196 -19.78 -2.40 2.59
C SER A 196 -18.74 -1.37 3.00
N ILE A 197 -19.16 -0.41 3.81
CA ILE A 197 -18.31 0.58 4.47
C ILE A 197 -18.58 0.47 5.96
N GLY A 198 -17.54 0.22 6.74
CA GLY A 198 -17.61 0.02 8.18
C GLY A 198 -17.99 1.29 8.95
N SER A 199 -18.39 1.10 10.21
CA SER A 199 -18.68 2.20 11.12
C SER A 199 -17.45 3.09 11.30
N ASP A 200 -17.67 4.41 11.36
CA ASP A 200 -16.60 5.41 11.57
C ASP A 200 -15.44 5.34 10.58
N ALA A 201 -15.62 4.68 9.42
CA ALA A 201 -14.53 4.47 8.45
C ALA A 201 -13.81 5.76 8.04
N PHE A 202 -14.50 6.92 8.06
CA PHE A 202 -13.96 8.25 7.74
C PHE A 202 -14.23 9.29 8.84
N ARG A 203 -14.49 8.85 10.07
CA ARG A 203 -14.69 9.77 11.19
C ARG A 203 -13.42 10.59 11.44
N GLY A 204 -13.57 11.91 11.70
CA GLY A 204 -12.43 12.81 11.87
C GLY A 204 -11.73 13.22 10.57
N CYS A 205 -12.28 12.84 9.41
CA CYS A 205 -11.83 13.32 8.10
C CYS A 205 -12.61 14.59 7.73
N ASP A 206 -12.54 15.62 8.57
CA ASP A 206 -13.40 16.81 8.48
C ASP A 206 -13.12 17.71 7.26
N ASN A 207 -12.01 17.48 6.57
CA ASN A 207 -11.60 18.21 5.39
C ASN A 207 -12.06 17.59 4.06
N ILE A 208 -12.82 16.49 4.07
CA ILE A 208 -13.36 15.89 2.85
C ILE A 208 -14.34 16.88 2.20
N GLN A 209 -14.03 17.26 0.96
CA GLN A 209 -14.85 18.15 0.13
C GLN A 209 -15.57 17.40 -0.99
N GLU A 210 -14.97 16.29 -1.44
CA GLU A 210 -15.46 15.53 -2.59
C GLU A 210 -15.41 14.02 -2.31
N VAL A 211 -16.53 13.36 -2.59
CA VAL A 211 -16.61 11.92 -2.66
C VAL A 211 -17.05 11.53 -4.07
N THR A 212 -16.28 10.66 -4.72
CA THR A 212 -16.67 10.07 -6.01
C THR A 212 -17.04 8.61 -5.78
N ALA A 213 -18.24 8.20 -6.17
CA ALA A 213 -18.74 6.85 -5.96
C ALA A 213 -19.18 6.20 -7.29
N TYR A 214 -18.57 5.07 -7.62
CA TYR A 214 -18.85 4.34 -8.86
C TYR A 214 -19.79 3.14 -8.68
N MET A 215 -20.26 2.86 -7.46
CA MET A 215 -21.15 1.74 -7.18
C MET A 215 -22.52 1.98 -7.81
N PRO A 216 -23.09 1.00 -8.53
CA PRO A 216 -24.45 1.11 -9.06
C PRO A 216 -25.54 1.10 -7.97
N THR A 217 -25.23 0.46 -6.84
CA THR A 217 -26.06 0.43 -5.64
C THR A 217 -25.22 0.92 -4.46
N PRO A 218 -25.56 2.07 -3.87
CA PRO A 218 -24.83 2.57 -2.71
C PRO A 218 -24.96 1.61 -1.53
N PRO A 219 -23.86 1.27 -0.84
CA PRO A 219 -23.93 0.45 0.37
C PRO A 219 -24.64 1.18 1.51
N ALA A 220 -25.19 0.44 2.47
CA ALA A 220 -25.64 1.02 3.71
C ALA A 220 -24.46 1.69 4.42
N ALA A 221 -24.54 2.98 4.70
CA ALA A 221 -23.44 3.77 5.23
C ALA A 221 -23.87 4.69 6.40
N THR A 222 -24.79 4.21 7.22
CA THR A 222 -25.47 5.01 8.26
C THR A 222 -24.57 5.62 9.31
N SER A 223 -23.30 5.22 9.38
CA SER A 223 -22.34 5.71 10.38
C SER A 223 -20.88 5.71 9.89
N CYS A 224 -20.65 5.90 8.61
CA CYS A 224 -19.27 5.85 8.07
C CYS A 224 -18.42 7.09 8.43
N GLY A 225 -19.02 8.14 9.02
CA GLY A 225 -18.28 9.28 9.59
C GLY A 225 -17.98 10.42 8.60
N ILE A 226 -18.34 10.34 7.33
CA ILE A 226 -18.19 11.46 6.37
C ILE A 226 -19.17 12.58 6.75
N ASN A 227 -18.68 13.80 6.82
CA ASN A 227 -19.54 14.98 6.97
C ASN A 227 -20.22 15.33 5.63
N HIS A 228 -21.27 14.58 5.30
CA HIS A 228 -22.02 14.71 4.05
C HIS A 228 -22.62 16.09 3.83
N THR A 229 -22.92 16.86 4.88
CA THR A 229 -23.53 18.20 4.77
C THR A 229 -22.58 19.26 4.22
N SER A 230 -21.26 19.02 4.24
CA SER A 230 -20.24 19.94 3.69
C SER A 230 -19.64 19.42 2.37
N CYS A 231 -19.95 18.21 1.97
CA CYS A 231 -19.28 17.45 0.93
C CYS A 231 -20.15 17.32 -0.34
N THR A 232 -19.54 17.38 -1.52
CA THR A 232 -20.19 17.07 -2.81
C THR A 232 -19.96 15.62 -3.17
N LEU A 233 -21.03 14.91 -3.51
CA LEU A 233 -20.99 13.55 -4.02
C LEU A 233 -21.04 13.54 -5.55
N TYR A 234 -20.07 12.88 -6.18
CA TYR A 234 -20.04 12.65 -7.62
C TYR A 234 -20.36 11.17 -7.92
N VAL A 235 -21.36 10.95 -8.78
CA VAL A 235 -21.77 9.61 -9.20
C VAL A 235 -21.96 9.57 -10.72
N PRO A 236 -21.88 8.41 -11.40
CA PRO A 236 -22.32 8.28 -12.78
C PRO A 236 -23.74 8.82 -12.96
N ALA A 237 -24.00 9.51 -14.08
CA ALA A 237 -25.26 10.23 -14.30
C ALA A 237 -26.50 9.32 -14.15
N GLU A 238 -26.38 8.08 -14.55
CA GLU A 238 -27.42 7.04 -14.45
C GLU A 238 -27.75 6.64 -13.01
N TYR A 239 -26.87 6.92 -12.03
CA TYR A 239 -27.06 6.53 -10.63
C TYR A 239 -27.52 7.70 -9.73
N ILE A 240 -27.59 8.94 -10.22
CA ILE A 240 -28.02 10.11 -9.43
C ILE A 240 -29.35 9.81 -8.72
N GLY A 241 -30.35 9.31 -9.45
CA GLY A 241 -31.64 8.97 -8.87
C GLY A 241 -31.58 7.91 -7.78
N THR A 242 -30.69 6.94 -7.91
CA THR A 242 -30.48 5.91 -6.88
C THR A 242 -29.90 6.52 -5.62
N TYR A 243 -28.84 7.33 -5.74
CA TYR A 243 -28.20 7.96 -4.57
C TYR A 243 -29.09 8.99 -3.89
N SER A 244 -29.84 9.80 -4.67
CA SER A 244 -30.78 10.80 -4.12
C SER A 244 -32.02 10.21 -3.41
N ASN A 245 -32.22 8.89 -3.50
CA ASN A 245 -33.33 8.19 -2.84
C ASN A 245 -32.81 7.08 -1.89
N THR A 246 -31.52 7.09 -1.55
CA THR A 246 -30.94 6.12 -0.61
C THR A 246 -30.58 6.83 0.67
N LEU A 247 -31.12 6.35 1.80
CA LEU A 247 -30.88 6.84 3.15
C LEU A 247 -29.40 7.11 3.39
N TRP A 248 -29.07 8.23 4.00
CA TRP A 248 -27.75 8.77 4.27
C TRP A 248 -27.07 9.36 3.02
N TRP A 249 -27.11 8.69 1.86
CA TRP A 249 -26.52 9.21 0.62
C TRP A 249 -27.31 10.39 0.05
N GLU A 250 -28.61 10.46 0.29
CA GLU A 250 -29.47 11.60 -0.10
C GLU A 250 -29.12 12.90 0.64
N ASP A 251 -28.45 12.81 1.79
CA ASP A 251 -28.13 13.94 2.67
C ASP A 251 -26.86 14.70 2.28
N PHE A 252 -26.13 14.25 1.24
CA PHE A 252 -24.99 15.01 0.74
C PHE A 252 -25.41 16.42 0.32
N LYS A 253 -24.56 17.42 0.63
CA LYS A 253 -24.78 18.83 0.27
C LYS A 253 -25.22 19.00 -1.18
N GLU A 254 -24.63 18.22 -2.06
CA GLU A 254 -24.93 18.18 -3.48
C GLU A 254 -24.57 16.84 -4.07
N ILE A 255 -25.43 16.29 -4.95
CA ILE A 255 -25.15 15.09 -5.74
C ILE A 255 -25.04 15.52 -7.21
N ARG A 256 -23.90 15.28 -7.81
CA ARG A 256 -23.59 15.65 -9.19
C ARG A 256 -23.24 14.45 -10.05
N ALA A 257 -23.51 14.57 -11.34
CA ALA A 257 -22.95 13.65 -12.31
C ALA A 257 -21.43 13.77 -12.34
N ILE A 258 -20.73 12.63 -12.40
CA ILE A 258 -19.33 12.63 -12.82
C ILE A 258 -19.31 13.21 -14.23
N THR A 259 -18.93 14.46 -14.35
CA THR A 259 -18.62 15.01 -15.66
C THR A 259 -17.32 14.33 -16.10
N THR A 260 -17.39 13.51 -17.14
CA THR A 260 -16.20 13.25 -17.94
C THR A 260 -15.85 14.58 -18.58
N THR A 261 -15.28 15.49 -17.80
CA THR A 261 -14.56 16.64 -18.37
C THR A 261 -13.60 16.03 -19.35
N ALA A 262 -13.64 16.53 -20.57
CA ALA A 262 -12.82 16.08 -21.67
C ALA A 262 -11.47 15.62 -21.14
N ALA A 263 -11.07 14.41 -21.52
CA ALA A 263 -9.78 13.84 -21.15
C ALA A 263 -8.76 14.99 -21.05
N PRO A 264 -7.95 15.07 -19.96
CA PRO A 264 -6.98 16.14 -19.84
C PRO A 264 -6.34 16.31 -21.20
N GLU A 265 -6.31 17.54 -21.74
CA GLU A 265 -5.66 17.80 -23.02
C GLU A 265 -4.28 17.19 -22.89
N VAL A 266 -4.10 16.06 -23.57
CA VAL A 266 -2.82 15.40 -23.60
C VAL A 266 -1.95 16.35 -24.40
N HIS A 267 -1.10 17.09 -23.71
CA HIS A 267 -0.01 17.79 -24.39
C HIS A 267 0.82 16.73 -25.11
N VAL A 268 0.47 16.50 -26.37
CA VAL A 268 1.19 15.58 -27.24
C VAL A 268 2.61 16.10 -27.33
N ASN A 269 3.55 15.39 -26.70
CA ASN A 269 4.95 15.70 -26.89
C ASN A 269 5.29 15.36 -28.36
N PRO A 270 5.57 16.35 -29.20
CA PRO A 270 5.84 16.11 -30.61
C PRO A 270 7.06 15.20 -30.85
N ALA A 271 7.90 15.00 -29.83
CA ALA A 271 9.05 14.09 -29.88
C ALA A 271 8.68 12.60 -29.63
N ASN A 272 7.43 12.30 -29.23
CA ASN A 272 7.00 10.90 -29.03
C ASN A 272 5.59 10.69 -29.61
N PRO A 273 5.48 10.27 -30.86
CA PRO A 273 4.22 10.15 -31.58
C PRO A 273 3.28 9.06 -31.06
N THR A 274 3.76 8.21 -30.14
CA THR A 274 2.96 7.13 -29.55
C THR A 274 2.93 7.27 -28.04
N GLN A 275 1.74 7.49 -27.46
CA GLN A 275 1.54 7.65 -26.04
C GLN A 275 0.49 6.66 -25.51
N LYS A 276 0.65 6.23 -24.27
CA LYS A 276 -0.38 5.45 -23.56
C LYS A 276 -1.32 6.40 -22.84
N LEU A 277 -2.61 6.23 -23.06
CA LEU A 277 -3.68 6.96 -22.37
C LEU A 277 -4.41 5.99 -21.44
N LEU A 278 -4.65 6.41 -20.21
CA LEU A 278 -5.57 5.71 -19.32
C LEU A 278 -6.91 6.46 -19.35
N ARG A 279 -7.99 5.82 -19.80
CA ARG A 279 -9.32 6.39 -19.84
C ARG A 279 -10.32 5.38 -19.27
N ASN A 280 -11.08 5.77 -18.23
CA ASN A 280 -12.04 4.89 -17.56
C ASN A 280 -11.44 3.54 -17.12
N GLY A 281 -10.23 3.55 -16.57
CA GLY A 281 -9.53 2.33 -16.16
C GLY A 281 -9.00 1.45 -17.29
N GLN A 282 -9.18 1.86 -18.56
CA GLN A 282 -8.69 1.14 -19.73
C GLN A 282 -7.50 1.89 -20.37
N VAL A 283 -6.51 1.12 -20.79
CA VAL A 283 -5.34 1.66 -21.49
C VAL A 283 -5.65 1.75 -22.98
N TYR A 284 -5.38 2.92 -23.54
CA TYR A 284 -5.45 3.19 -24.97
C TYR A 284 -4.10 3.64 -25.49
N ILE A 285 -3.89 3.51 -26.79
CA ILE A 285 -2.72 4.00 -27.50
C ILE A 285 -3.16 5.21 -28.31
N LEU A 286 -2.55 6.36 -28.04
CA LEU A 286 -2.67 7.55 -28.90
C LEU A 286 -1.48 7.52 -29.87
N GLN A 287 -1.77 7.47 -31.17
CA GLN A 287 -0.77 7.50 -32.23
C GLN A 287 -1.27 8.41 -33.35
N ASP A 288 -0.45 9.37 -33.76
CA ASP A 288 -0.76 10.33 -34.83
C ASP A 288 -2.12 11.03 -34.65
N GLY A 289 -2.44 11.42 -33.40
CA GLY A 289 -3.72 12.05 -33.05
C GLY A 289 -4.94 11.14 -33.09
N LYS A 290 -4.77 9.83 -33.24
CA LYS A 290 -5.84 8.81 -33.24
C LYS A 290 -5.71 7.90 -32.05
N THR A 291 -6.86 7.50 -31.48
CA THR A 291 -6.91 6.59 -30.33
C THR A 291 -7.17 5.16 -30.81
N TYR A 292 -6.45 4.22 -30.22
CA TYR A 292 -6.54 2.79 -30.50
C TYR A 292 -6.71 2.03 -29.16
N THR A 293 -7.37 0.89 -29.21
CA THR A 293 -7.34 -0.08 -28.09
C THR A 293 -5.95 -0.70 -27.99
N VAL A 294 -5.63 -1.36 -26.88
CA VAL A 294 -4.36 -2.11 -26.73
C VAL A 294 -4.21 -3.25 -27.75
N THR A 295 -5.31 -3.69 -28.34
CA THR A 295 -5.37 -4.69 -29.42
C THR A 295 -5.23 -4.09 -30.81
N GLY A 296 -5.04 -2.75 -30.91
CA GLY A 296 -4.83 -2.05 -32.20
C GLY A 296 -6.10 -1.66 -32.94
N GLN A 297 -7.30 -1.85 -32.34
CA GLN A 297 -8.54 -1.39 -32.95
C GLN A 297 -8.66 0.13 -32.81
N LYS A 298 -8.85 0.84 -33.91
CA LYS A 298 -9.09 2.29 -33.92
C LYS A 298 -10.47 2.60 -33.32
N LEU A 299 -10.52 3.60 -32.46
CA LEU A 299 -11.75 4.13 -31.86
C LEU A 299 -12.24 5.38 -32.59
#